data_332c5a72ab0e3e28f127af04a3010c50
#
_entry.id   332c5a72ab0e3e28f127af04a3010c50
#
_cell.length_a   1.000
_cell.length_b   1.000
_cell.length_c   1.000
_cell.angle_alpha   90.00
_cell.angle_beta   90.00
_cell.angle_gamma   90.00
#
_symmetry.space_group_name_H-M   'P 1'
#
loop_
_entity.id
_entity.type
_entity.pdbx_description
1 polymer ?
#
loop_
_entity_poly.entity_id
_entity_poly.type
_entity_poly.pdbx_seq_one_letter_code
_entity_poly.pdbx_strand_id
1 'polypeptide(L)'
;KLASIRTYYNFMQKKMGLAQNPTENIKSPKIEKKKIEFLTIDQIDTLMTLPDESHKGIRDRAILELLYATGIRASELIDMSCSDINLRMGFLTCTGENVRARIIPIGKLAREAVEKYMQSSRNLLIRNNPQEEHLFVNYHGQPVTRQGLWKILKEYGEKAGFEINLTPQVLRNSFAVHMLQNGADVKSLQELMGHEDISATQVYLAFTKNRIKDVYDRAHPRA
;
A
#
# COMPACT_ATOMS: atom_id res chain seq x y z
N LYS A 1 -0.39 -13.55 19.92
CA LYS A 1 -0.04 -13.92 21.31
C LYS A 1 0.12 -15.44 21.48
N LEU A 2 -0.86 -16.30 21.12
CA LEU A 2 -0.71 -17.76 21.30
C LEU A 2 0.45 -18.35 20.49
N ALA A 3 0.65 -17.91 19.26
CA ALA A 3 1.79 -18.33 18.42
C ALA A 3 3.13 -18.02 19.10
N SER A 4 3.32 -16.81 19.60
CA SER A 4 4.55 -16.40 20.30
C SER A 4 4.80 -17.24 21.57
N ILE A 5 3.73 -17.51 22.35
CA ILE A 5 3.83 -18.38 23.54
C ILE A 5 4.19 -19.80 23.14
N ARG A 6 3.59 -20.33 22.07
CA ARG A 6 3.91 -21.66 21.57
C ARG A 6 5.36 -21.78 21.08
N THR A 7 5.85 -20.75 20.37
CA THR A 7 7.25 -20.68 19.93
C THR A 7 8.21 -20.69 21.14
N TYR A 8 7.88 -19.91 22.18
CA TYR A 8 8.66 -19.87 23.41
C TYR A 8 8.71 -21.25 24.09
N TYR A 9 7.57 -21.92 24.30
CA TYR A 9 7.56 -23.25 24.94
C TYR A 9 8.20 -24.33 24.06
N ASN A 10 8.09 -24.28 22.77
CA ASN A 10 8.83 -25.14 21.85
C ASN A 10 10.36 -24.94 21.99
N PHE A 11 10.81 -23.70 22.16
CA PHE A 11 12.22 -23.40 22.43
C PHE A 11 12.65 -23.99 23.78
N MET A 12 11.87 -23.77 24.84
CA MET A 12 12.14 -24.30 26.18
C MET A 12 12.23 -25.84 26.17
N GLN A 13 11.34 -26.52 25.47
CA GLN A 13 11.35 -27.98 25.32
C GLN A 13 12.60 -28.47 24.61
N LYS A 14 12.96 -27.83 23.48
CA LYS A 14 14.12 -28.25 22.66
C LYS A 14 15.47 -27.91 23.27
N LYS A 15 15.59 -26.78 23.96
CA LYS A 15 16.89 -26.23 24.43
C LYS A 15 17.12 -26.39 25.93
N MET A 16 16.06 -26.39 26.72
CA MET A 16 16.14 -26.39 28.18
C MET A 16 15.53 -27.66 28.82
N GLY A 17 15.15 -28.67 28.03
CA GLY A 17 14.72 -29.95 28.56
C GLY A 17 13.36 -29.92 29.27
N LEU A 18 12.48 -28.96 28.94
CA LEU A 18 11.12 -28.93 29.52
C LEU A 18 10.37 -30.23 29.15
N ALA A 19 9.92 -30.97 30.15
CA ALA A 19 9.32 -32.30 29.95
C ALA A 19 8.03 -32.28 29.16
N GLN A 20 7.21 -31.21 29.30
CA GLN A 20 5.92 -31.11 28.63
C GLN A 20 5.64 -29.66 28.18
N ASN A 21 5.15 -29.49 26.97
CA ASN A 21 4.74 -28.19 26.44
C ASN A 21 3.28 -27.91 26.81
N PRO A 22 2.99 -26.95 27.70
CA PRO A 22 1.61 -26.67 28.16
C PRO A 22 0.72 -26.11 27.05
N THR A 23 1.29 -25.71 25.89
CA THR A 23 0.53 -25.15 24.77
C THR A 23 0.17 -26.19 23.70
N GLU A 24 0.60 -27.45 23.86
CA GLU A 24 0.44 -28.50 22.84
C GLU A 24 -1.03 -28.77 22.54
N ASN A 25 -1.87 -28.84 23.57
CA ASN A 25 -3.30 -29.13 23.47
C ASN A 25 -4.19 -27.90 23.28
N ILE A 26 -3.60 -26.68 23.24
CA ILE A 26 -4.39 -25.46 23.07
C ILE A 26 -4.67 -25.26 21.58
N LYS A 27 -5.92 -25.40 21.16
CA LYS A 27 -6.32 -25.12 19.77
C LYS A 27 -6.21 -23.63 19.50
N SER A 28 -5.59 -23.27 18.36
CA SER A 28 -5.60 -21.87 17.90
C SER A 28 -7.05 -21.44 17.61
N PRO A 29 -7.49 -20.27 18.08
CA PRO A 29 -8.81 -19.78 17.72
C PRO A 29 -8.92 -19.70 16.19
N LYS A 30 -10.09 -20.07 15.67
CA LYS A 30 -10.38 -19.85 14.23
C LYS A 30 -10.39 -18.35 14.00
N ILE A 31 -9.43 -17.87 13.24
CA ILE A 31 -9.41 -16.47 12.81
C ILE A 31 -10.42 -16.38 11.67
N GLU A 32 -11.53 -15.68 11.91
CA GLU A 32 -12.39 -15.26 10.80
C GLU A 32 -11.56 -14.43 9.85
N LYS A 33 -11.51 -14.83 8.58
CA LYS A 33 -10.80 -14.07 7.55
C LYS A 33 -11.52 -12.73 7.43
N LYS A 34 -10.89 -11.65 7.89
CA LYS A 34 -11.40 -10.30 7.66
C LYS A 34 -11.65 -10.12 6.16
N LYS A 35 -12.84 -9.63 5.84
CA LYS A 35 -13.18 -9.26 4.47
C LYS A 35 -12.19 -8.18 4.00
N ILE A 36 -11.62 -8.37 2.82
CA ILE A 36 -10.72 -7.38 2.24
C ILE A 36 -11.56 -6.17 1.87
N GLU A 37 -11.24 -5.03 2.46
CA GLU A 37 -11.83 -3.74 2.15
C GLU A 37 -11.01 -3.06 1.05
N PHE A 38 -11.69 -2.54 0.04
CA PHE A 38 -11.11 -1.77 -1.06
C PHE A 38 -12.15 -0.77 -1.59
N LEU A 39 -11.69 0.30 -2.22
CA LEU A 39 -12.54 1.29 -2.90
C LEU A 39 -12.83 0.83 -4.33
N THR A 40 -14.00 1.20 -4.84
CA THR A 40 -14.31 1.08 -6.28
C THR A 40 -13.54 2.13 -7.09
N ILE A 41 -13.49 1.99 -8.43
CA ILE A 41 -12.85 2.96 -9.32
C ILE A 41 -13.50 4.34 -9.15
N ASP A 42 -14.82 4.43 -9.12
CA ASP A 42 -15.56 5.70 -8.93
C ASP A 42 -15.25 6.36 -7.58
N GLN A 43 -15.06 5.54 -6.52
CA GLN A 43 -14.65 6.04 -5.21
C GLN A 43 -13.20 6.55 -5.22
N ILE A 44 -12.30 5.91 -5.95
CA ILE A 44 -10.94 6.39 -6.16
C ILE A 44 -10.97 7.73 -6.91
N ASP A 45 -11.73 7.82 -8.00
CA ASP A 45 -11.84 9.06 -8.78
C ASP A 45 -12.37 10.20 -7.90
N THR A 46 -13.43 9.94 -7.10
CA THR A 46 -13.95 10.89 -6.13
C THR A 46 -12.87 11.32 -5.13
N LEU A 47 -12.14 10.37 -4.55
CA LEU A 47 -11.08 10.65 -3.58
C LEU A 47 -10.01 11.58 -4.15
N MET A 48 -9.61 11.37 -5.40
CA MET A 48 -8.57 12.16 -6.06
C MET A 48 -9.00 13.60 -6.38
N THR A 49 -10.30 13.92 -6.34
CA THR A 49 -10.79 15.29 -6.55
C THR A 49 -10.83 16.14 -5.26
N LEU A 50 -10.76 15.53 -4.09
CA LEU A 50 -10.96 16.22 -2.81
C LEU A 50 -9.81 17.13 -2.36
N PRO A 51 -8.53 16.81 -2.63
CA PRO A 51 -7.43 17.70 -2.24
C PRO A 51 -7.49 19.01 -3.00
N ASP A 52 -7.43 20.11 -2.26
CA ASP A 52 -7.45 21.48 -2.81
C ASP A 52 -6.08 21.89 -3.39
N GLU A 53 -6.00 23.13 -3.91
CA GLU A 53 -4.79 23.70 -4.51
C GLU A 53 -3.85 24.34 -3.47
N SER A 54 -4.10 24.20 -2.17
CA SER A 54 -3.16 24.61 -1.13
C SER A 54 -1.91 23.72 -1.15
N HIS A 55 -0.80 24.19 -0.58
CA HIS A 55 0.42 23.39 -0.47
C HIS A 55 0.19 22.06 0.27
N LYS A 56 -0.74 22.06 1.25
CA LYS A 56 -1.18 20.83 1.93
C LYS A 56 -1.95 19.93 0.96
N GLY A 57 -2.94 20.48 0.25
CA GLY A 57 -3.76 19.70 -0.68
C GLY A 57 -2.95 19.12 -1.84
N ILE A 58 -2.04 19.90 -2.42
CA ILE A 58 -1.14 19.43 -3.49
C ILE A 58 -0.26 18.28 -3.01
N ARG A 59 0.30 18.37 -1.78
CA ARG A 59 1.04 17.26 -1.16
C ARG A 59 0.16 16.03 -0.96
N ASP A 60 -1.01 16.23 -0.38
CA ASP A 60 -1.92 15.14 -0.03
C ASP A 60 -2.41 14.41 -1.29
N ARG A 61 -2.68 15.15 -2.38
CA ARG A 61 -2.99 14.56 -3.68
C ARG A 61 -1.85 13.70 -4.20
N ALA A 62 -0.61 14.17 -4.13
CA ALA A 62 0.55 13.39 -4.54
C ALA A 62 0.71 12.11 -3.70
N ILE A 63 0.44 12.15 -2.40
CA ILE A 63 0.42 10.98 -1.51
C ILE A 63 -0.64 9.98 -1.94
N LEU A 64 -1.89 10.42 -2.15
CA LEU A 64 -3.02 9.56 -2.53
C LEU A 64 -2.78 8.90 -3.88
N GLU A 65 -2.39 9.69 -4.88
CA GLU A 65 -2.08 9.22 -6.23
C GLU A 65 -0.95 8.17 -6.21
N LEU A 66 0.14 8.43 -5.48
CA LEU A 66 1.29 7.53 -5.44
C LEU A 66 0.94 6.21 -4.72
N LEU A 67 0.23 6.26 -3.58
CA LEU A 67 -0.22 5.07 -2.87
C LEU A 67 -1.10 4.18 -3.74
N TYR A 68 -2.05 4.79 -4.45
CA TYR A 68 -2.97 4.03 -5.31
C TYR A 68 -2.28 3.52 -6.59
N ALA A 69 -1.48 4.33 -7.25
CA ALA A 69 -0.83 3.94 -8.51
C ALA A 69 0.22 2.84 -8.35
N THR A 70 0.80 2.70 -7.17
CA THR A 70 1.95 1.80 -6.94
C THR A 70 1.69 0.67 -5.95
N GLY A 71 0.65 0.82 -5.14
CA GLY A 71 0.33 -0.13 -4.08
C GLY A 71 1.46 -0.33 -3.06
N ILE A 72 2.37 0.63 -2.86
CA ILE A 72 3.45 0.56 -1.88
C ILE A 72 2.92 0.54 -0.44
N ARG A 73 3.75 0.07 0.49
CA ARG A 73 3.41 0.07 1.92
C ARG A 73 3.51 1.49 2.50
N ALA A 74 2.75 1.75 3.55
CA ALA A 74 2.82 3.04 4.28
C ALA A 74 4.25 3.38 4.75
N SER A 75 5.01 2.40 5.24
CA SER A 75 6.41 2.58 5.61
C SER A 75 7.26 2.97 4.40
N GLU A 76 7.11 2.29 3.27
CA GLU A 76 7.85 2.59 2.05
C GLU A 76 7.58 4.03 1.55
N LEU A 77 6.33 4.51 1.65
CA LEU A 77 6.01 5.89 1.32
C LEU A 77 6.66 6.90 2.27
N ILE A 78 6.62 6.61 3.58
CA ILE A 78 7.12 7.52 4.62
C ILE A 78 8.65 7.64 4.54
N ASP A 79 9.33 6.52 4.32
CA ASP A 79 10.79 6.44 4.30
C ASP A 79 11.38 6.81 2.92
N MET A 80 10.52 7.06 1.92
CA MET A 80 10.94 7.37 0.54
C MET A 80 11.67 8.70 0.47
N SER A 81 12.84 8.70 -0.15
CA SER A 81 13.60 9.90 -0.48
C SER A 81 13.29 10.43 -1.89
N CYS A 82 13.68 11.66 -2.16
CA CYS A 82 13.55 12.23 -3.51
C CYS A 82 14.39 11.48 -4.55
N SER A 83 15.47 10.81 -4.15
CA SER A 83 16.32 10.01 -5.05
C SER A 83 15.70 8.68 -5.43
N ASP A 84 14.72 8.18 -4.66
CA ASP A 84 14.04 6.91 -4.94
C ASP A 84 13.02 7.00 -6.09
N ILE A 85 12.66 8.22 -6.50
CA ILE A 85 11.67 8.45 -7.57
C ILE A 85 12.33 9.08 -8.80
N ASN A 86 12.10 8.47 -9.97
CA ASN A 86 12.53 9.01 -11.25
C ASN A 86 11.29 9.38 -12.08
N LEU A 87 10.85 10.64 -11.96
CA LEU A 87 9.67 11.13 -12.67
C LEU A 87 9.86 11.16 -14.18
N ARG A 88 11.09 11.40 -14.66
CA ARG A 88 11.39 11.42 -16.10
C ARG A 88 11.23 10.03 -16.71
N MET A 89 11.75 9.02 -16.05
CA MET A 89 11.66 7.63 -16.51
C MET A 89 10.35 6.96 -16.11
N GLY A 90 9.59 7.55 -15.16
CA GLY A 90 8.29 7.06 -14.73
C GLY A 90 8.37 5.81 -13.85
N PHE A 91 9.32 5.74 -12.94
CA PHE A 91 9.41 4.67 -11.96
C PHE A 91 9.88 5.16 -10.58
N LEU A 92 9.62 4.35 -9.57
CA LEU A 92 10.20 4.48 -8.24
C LEU A 92 10.90 3.18 -7.84
N THR A 93 11.87 3.30 -6.94
CA THR A 93 12.61 2.18 -6.35
C THR A 93 12.24 2.06 -4.87
N CYS A 94 11.72 0.92 -4.47
CA CYS A 94 11.55 0.60 -3.05
C CYS A 94 12.79 -0.15 -2.57
N THR A 95 13.50 0.44 -1.63
CA THR A 95 14.65 -0.16 -0.93
C THR A 95 14.42 -0.05 0.57
N GLY A 96 14.95 -0.93 1.37
CA GLY A 96 14.85 -0.86 2.84
C GLY A 96 15.35 -2.11 3.52
N GLU A 97 15.64 -2.01 4.81
CA GLU A 97 15.93 -3.18 5.64
C GLU A 97 14.72 -4.11 5.64
N ASN A 98 14.93 -5.37 5.30
CA ASN A 98 13.88 -6.39 5.18
C ASN A 98 12.84 -6.16 4.05
N VAL A 99 13.15 -5.31 3.05
CA VAL A 99 12.34 -5.12 1.86
C VAL A 99 13.12 -5.59 0.64
N ARG A 100 12.53 -6.49 -0.14
CA ARG A 100 13.14 -6.86 -1.43
C ARG A 100 13.13 -5.62 -2.33
N ALA A 101 14.33 -5.17 -2.72
CA ALA A 101 14.48 -4.07 -3.66
C ALA A 101 13.68 -4.36 -4.93
N ARG A 102 12.85 -3.42 -5.33
CA ARG A 102 12.03 -3.55 -6.52
C ARG A 102 11.79 -2.20 -7.18
N ILE A 103 11.64 -2.22 -8.50
CA ILE A 103 11.28 -1.06 -9.31
C ILE A 103 9.78 -1.14 -9.61
N ILE A 104 9.06 -0.06 -9.38
CA ILE A 104 7.62 0.03 -9.60
C ILE A 104 7.36 1.15 -10.62
N PRO A 105 6.67 0.88 -11.74
CA PRO A 105 6.29 1.91 -12.68
C PRO A 105 5.26 2.87 -12.06
N ILE A 106 5.34 4.15 -12.43
CA ILE A 106 4.42 5.19 -11.98
C ILE A 106 3.59 5.66 -13.18
N GLY A 107 2.27 5.55 -13.05
CA GLY A 107 1.33 6.04 -14.06
C GLY A 107 1.36 7.56 -14.20
N LYS A 108 0.82 8.06 -15.32
CA LYS A 108 0.86 9.48 -15.70
C LYS A 108 0.30 10.40 -14.60
N LEU A 109 -0.89 10.10 -14.06
CA LEU A 109 -1.54 10.94 -13.06
C LEU A 109 -0.74 11.08 -11.77
N ALA A 110 -0.21 9.97 -11.25
CA ALA A 110 0.62 9.99 -10.06
C ALA A 110 1.93 10.74 -10.30
N ARG A 111 2.53 10.58 -11.50
CA ARG A 111 3.74 11.31 -11.89
C ARG A 111 3.49 12.82 -11.91
N GLU A 112 2.43 13.28 -12.57
CA GLU A 112 2.05 14.69 -12.63
C GLU A 112 1.75 15.27 -11.24
N ALA A 113 1.07 14.52 -10.39
CA ALA A 113 0.76 14.96 -9.02
C ALA A 113 2.04 15.11 -8.17
N VAL A 114 2.96 14.14 -8.25
CA VAL A 114 4.24 14.23 -7.52
C VAL A 114 5.12 15.34 -8.08
N GLU A 115 5.18 15.50 -9.40
CA GLU A 115 5.93 16.59 -10.04
C GLU A 115 5.41 17.96 -9.60
N LYS A 116 4.08 18.18 -9.64
CA LYS A 116 3.44 19.40 -9.14
C LYS A 116 3.78 19.66 -7.67
N TYR A 117 3.74 18.64 -6.83
CA TYR A 117 4.12 18.75 -5.43
C TYR A 117 5.58 19.17 -5.26
N MET A 118 6.51 18.52 -5.93
CA MET A 118 7.93 18.83 -5.83
C MET A 118 8.25 20.26 -6.28
N GLN A 119 7.65 20.70 -7.38
CA GLN A 119 7.91 22.02 -7.96
C GLN A 119 7.27 23.17 -7.20
N SER A 120 6.01 23.02 -6.78
CA SER A 120 5.21 24.12 -6.25
C SER A 120 5.08 24.16 -4.73
N SER A 121 5.21 23.03 -4.05
CA SER A 121 4.87 22.94 -2.63
C SER A 121 6.01 22.48 -1.75
N ARG A 122 6.73 21.42 -2.13
CA ARG A 122 7.78 20.84 -1.30
C ARG A 122 8.86 21.84 -0.95
N ASN A 123 9.36 22.60 -1.92
CA ASN A 123 10.41 23.59 -1.71
C ASN A 123 10.01 24.67 -0.68
N LEU A 124 8.74 25.07 -0.65
CA LEU A 124 8.22 26.00 0.32
C LEU A 124 8.10 25.38 1.72
N LEU A 125 7.69 24.11 1.80
CA LEU A 125 7.56 23.39 3.07
C LEU A 125 8.91 23.14 3.73
N ILE A 126 9.97 22.83 2.98
CA ILE A 126 11.33 22.57 3.50
C ILE A 126 12.20 23.83 3.65
N ARG A 127 11.66 25.04 3.45
CA ARG A 127 12.46 26.29 3.48
C ARG A 127 13.32 26.46 4.72
N ASN A 128 12.87 25.92 5.87
CA ASN A 128 13.60 25.95 7.14
C ASN A 128 14.49 24.71 7.35
N ASN A 129 14.41 23.71 6.48
CA ASN A 129 15.22 22.50 6.47
C ASN A 129 15.55 22.06 5.02
N PRO A 130 16.36 22.85 4.28
CA PRO A 130 16.64 22.60 2.85
C PRO A 130 17.35 21.26 2.56
N GLN A 131 17.96 20.66 3.60
CA GLN A 131 18.67 19.37 3.51
C GLN A 131 17.73 18.16 3.69
N GLU A 132 16.43 18.40 3.84
CA GLU A 132 15.48 17.29 3.99
C GLU A 132 15.38 16.45 2.70
N GLU A 133 15.71 15.18 2.81
CA GLU A 133 15.78 14.26 1.68
C GLU A 133 14.47 13.50 1.44
N HIS A 134 13.63 13.35 2.48
CA HIS A 134 12.36 12.62 2.32
C HIS A 134 11.46 13.30 1.28
N LEU A 135 10.83 12.48 0.47
CA LEU A 135 9.93 12.96 -0.59
C LEU A 135 8.75 13.72 0.02
N PHE A 136 8.06 13.14 1.00
CA PHE A 136 6.89 13.75 1.62
C PHE A 136 7.18 14.33 2.99
N VAL A 137 6.91 15.63 3.12
CA VAL A 137 7.13 16.38 4.35
C VAL A 137 5.83 17.00 4.89
N ASN A 138 5.80 17.24 6.19
CA ASN A 138 4.71 17.94 6.84
C ASN A 138 4.89 19.47 6.68
N TYR A 139 3.95 20.27 7.22
CA TYR A 139 4.01 21.74 7.12
C TYR A 139 5.13 22.38 7.93
N HIS A 140 5.84 21.62 8.78
CA HIS A 140 7.05 22.06 9.47
C HIS A 140 8.34 21.70 8.72
N GLY A 141 8.25 21.12 7.53
CA GLY A 141 9.39 20.66 6.74
C GLY A 141 10.06 19.39 7.28
N GLN A 142 9.37 18.63 8.16
CA GLN A 142 9.84 17.36 8.67
C GLN A 142 9.16 16.21 7.94
N PRO A 143 9.75 15.00 7.88
CA PRO A 143 9.14 13.84 7.25
C PRO A 143 7.70 13.59 7.73
N VAL A 144 6.83 13.15 6.85
CA VAL A 144 5.48 12.71 7.21
C VAL A 144 5.59 11.46 8.08
N THR A 145 5.03 11.51 9.28
CA THR A 145 5.00 10.36 10.18
C THR A 145 3.87 9.38 9.81
N ARG A 146 3.97 8.14 10.31
CA ARG A 146 2.87 7.16 10.16
C ARG A 146 1.54 7.69 10.68
N GLN A 147 1.54 8.36 11.83
CA GLN A 147 0.34 8.97 12.39
C GLN A 147 -0.17 10.12 11.51
N GLY A 148 0.73 10.94 10.95
CA GLY A 148 0.39 12.00 10.02
C GLY A 148 -0.28 11.46 8.75
N LEU A 149 0.27 10.41 8.15
CA LEU A 149 -0.31 9.74 7.00
C LEU A 149 -1.71 9.19 7.30
N TRP A 150 -1.89 8.52 8.45
CA TRP A 150 -3.19 8.02 8.88
C TRP A 150 -4.22 9.14 9.06
N LYS A 151 -3.81 10.27 9.62
CA LYS A 151 -4.68 11.45 9.80
C LYS A 151 -5.12 12.01 8.45
N ILE A 152 -4.19 12.13 7.49
CA ILE A 152 -4.49 12.58 6.12
C ILE A 152 -5.54 11.68 5.49
N LEU A 153 -5.32 10.37 5.47
CA LEU A 153 -6.25 9.42 4.84
C LEU A 153 -7.61 9.43 5.52
N LYS A 154 -7.65 9.45 6.85
CA LYS A 154 -8.91 9.53 7.61
C LYS A 154 -9.70 10.79 7.25
N GLU A 155 -9.06 11.95 7.20
CA GLU A 155 -9.69 13.23 6.84
C GLU A 155 -10.34 13.15 5.44
N TYR A 156 -9.65 12.59 4.45
CA TYR A 156 -10.20 12.45 3.10
C TYR A 156 -11.26 11.36 2.99
N GLY A 157 -11.15 10.27 3.74
CA GLY A 157 -12.20 9.25 3.82
C GLY A 157 -13.51 9.79 4.40
N GLU A 158 -13.42 10.61 5.46
CA GLU A 158 -14.56 11.30 6.07
C GLU A 158 -15.17 12.33 5.11
N LYS A 159 -14.34 13.13 4.43
CA LYS A 159 -14.80 14.10 3.42
C LYS A 159 -15.49 13.44 2.23
N ALA A 160 -15.03 12.26 1.83
CA ALA A 160 -15.64 11.49 0.76
C ALA A 160 -16.95 10.79 1.17
N GLY A 161 -17.27 10.76 2.46
CA GLY A 161 -18.43 10.02 2.98
C GLY A 161 -18.33 8.50 2.82
N PHE A 162 -17.11 7.95 2.82
CA PHE A 162 -16.93 6.51 2.68
C PHE A 162 -17.38 5.77 3.96
N GLU A 163 -18.11 4.67 3.78
CA GLU A 163 -18.51 3.78 4.89
C GLU A 163 -17.32 3.03 5.49
N ILE A 164 -16.26 2.82 4.68
CA ILE A 164 -15.04 2.14 5.09
C ILE A 164 -14.00 3.15 5.58
N ASN A 165 -13.25 2.77 6.62
CA ASN A 165 -12.14 3.59 7.08
C ASN A 165 -11.02 3.60 6.02
N LEU A 166 -10.76 4.76 5.41
CA LEU A 166 -9.69 4.92 4.45
C LEU A 166 -8.33 4.77 5.15
N THR A 167 -7.57 3.78 4.74
CA THR A 167 -6.24 3.46 5.26
C THR A 167 -5.26 3.21 4.13
N PRO A 168 -3.94 3.26 4.36
CA PRO A 168 -2.96 2.86 3.34
C PRO A 168 -3.21 1.43 2.83
N GLN A 169 -3.68 0.53 3.71
CA GLN A 169 -4.00 -0.84 3.32
C GLN A 169 -5.21 -0.92 2.40
N VAL A 170 -6.23 -0.08 2.59
CA VAL A 170 -7.41 -0.01 1.71
C VAL A 170 -6.98 0.45 0.31
N LEU A 171 -6.14 1.49 0.18
CA LEU A 171 -5.62 1.93 -1.11
C LEU A 171 -4.76 0.85 -1.79
N ARG A 172 -3.91 0.18 -1.02
CA ARG A 172 -3.10 -0.93 -1.53
C ARG A 172 -3.96 -2.12 -1.98
N ASN A 173 -5.03 -2.44 -1.25
CA ASN A 173 -6.00 -3.46 -1.65
C ASN A 173 -6.73 -3.05 -2.94
N SER A 174 -7.12 -1.77 -3.05
CA SER A 174 -7.77 -1.23 -4.25
C SER A 174 -6.87 -1.36 -5.47
N PHE A 175 -5.60 -0.97 -5.35
CA PHE A 175 -4.59 -1.21 -6.39
C PHE A 175 -4.55 -2.68 -6.81
N ALA A 176 -4.41 -3.59 -5.83
CA ALA A 176 -4.28 -5.03 -6.12
C ALA A 176 -5.52 -5.59 -6.82
N VAL A 177 -6.72 -5.26 -6.32
CA VAL A 177 -7.99 -5.72 -6.90
C VAL A 177 -8.17 -5.17 -8.31
N HIS A 178 -7.95 -3.86 -8.52
CA HIS A 178 -8.12 -3.23 -9.82
C HIS A 178 -7.11 -3.73 -10.85
N MET A 179 -5.85 -3.94 -10.47
CA MET A 179 -4.85 -4.56 -11.35
C MET A 179 -5.29 -5.94 -11.83
N LEU A 180 -5.76 -6.81 -10.93
CA LEU A 180 -6.25 -8.13 -11.29
C LEU A 180 -7.53 -8.07 -12.12
N GLN A 181 -8.47 -7.18 -11.80
CA GLN A 181 -9.69 -6.97 -12.58
C GLN A 181 -9.39 -6.48 -13.99
N ASN A 182 -8.34 -5.69 -14.17
CA ASN A 182 -7.90 -5.18 -15.47
C ASN A 182 -6.87 -6.06 -16.20
N GLY A 183 -6.49 -7.20 -15.62
CA GLY A 183 -5.76 -8.13 -16.38
C GLY A 183 -4.37 -8.49 -15.97
N ALA A 184 -3.88 -7.91 -14.94
CA ALA A 184 -2.60 -8.30 -14.40
C ALA A 184 -2.64 -9.77 -13.95
N ASP A 185 -1.57 -10.50 -14.17
CA ASP A 185 -1.39 -11.81 -13.57
C ASP A 185 -0.93 -11.70 -12.10
N VAL A 186 -1.19 -12.76 -11.33
CA VAL A 186 -0.90 -12.76 -9.88
C VAL A 186 0.59 -12.64 -9.59
N LYS A 187 1.45 -13.18 -10.44
CA LYS A 187 2.90 -13.15 -10.24
C LYS A 187 3.45 -11.74 -10.43
N SER A 188 3.04 -11.05 -11.48
CA SER A 188 3.41 -9.64 -11.70
C SER A 188 2.91 -8.76 -10.56
N LEU A 189 1.68 -8.98 -10.08
CA LEU A 189 1.16 -8.25 -8.93
C LEU A 189 1.96 -8.56 -7.65
N GLN A 190 2.35 -9.81 -7.41
CA GLN A 190 3.20 -10.18 -6.27
C GLN A 190 4.53 -9.43 -6.29
N GLU A 191 5.18 -9.35 -7.45
CA GLU A 191 6.44 -8.65 -7.63
C GLU A 191 6.30 -7.14 -7.36
N LEU A 192 5.28 -6.49 -7.93
CA LEU A 192 5.00 -5.08 -7.69
C LEU A 192 4.72 -4.77 -6.22
N MET A 193 3.92 -5.61 -5.57
CA MET A 193 3.57 -5.42 -4.15
C MET A 193 4.72 -5.81 -3.20
N GLY A 194 5.75 -6.51 -3.67
CA GLY A 194 6.85 -6.98 -2.83
C GLY A 194 6.37 -7.99 -1.77
N HIS A 195 5.53 -8.94 -2.16
CA HIS A 195 5.12 -10.04 -1.32
C HIS A 195 6.10 -11.21 -1.46
N GLU A 196 6.67 -11.68 -0.34
CA GLU A 196 7.56 -12.84 -0.33
C GLU A 196 6.80 -14.12 -0.66
N ASP A 197 5.57 -14.25 -0.13
CA ASP A 197 4.70 -15.41 -0.34
C ASP A 197 3.55 -15.04 -1.29
N ILE A 198 3.35 -15.88 -2.31
CA ILE A 198 2.26 -15.74 -3.29
C ILE A 198 0.88 -15.82 -2.62
N SER A 199 0.75 -16.55 -1.51
CA SER A 199 -0.50 -16.66 -0.77
C SER A 199 -1.03 -15.31 -0.27
N ALA A 200 -0.14 -14.36 0.02
CA ALA A 200 -0.50 -12.99 0.36
C ALA A 200 -1.18 -12.23 -0.81
N THR A 201 -0.89 -12.63 -2.05
CA THR A 201 -1.49 -12.02 -3.25
C THR A 201 -2.73 -12.81 -3.71
N GLN A 202 -2.77 -14.11 -3.49
CA GLN A 202 -3.91 -14.97 -3.88
C GLN A 202 -5.24 -14.58 -3.23
N VAL A 203 -5.21 -13.90 -2.09
CA VAL A 203 -6.42 -13.43 -1.42
C VAL A 203 -7.26 -12.49 -2.29
N TYR A 204 -6.62 -11.77 -3.23
CA TYR A 204 -7.29 -10.86 -4.16
C TYR A 204 -7.97 -11.57 -5.33
N LEU A 205 -7.64 -12.84 -5.61
CA LEU A 205 -8.28 -13.62 -6.67
C LEU A 205 -9.79 -13.81 -6.44
N ALA A 206 -10.24 -13.74 -5.21
CA ALA A 206 -11.67 -13.84 -4.90
C ALA A 206 -12.51 -12.75 -5.60
N PHE A 207 -11.88 -11.63 -6.00
CA PHE A 207 -12.54 -10.49 -6.66
C PHE A 207 -12.46 -10.53 -8.20
N THR A 208 -11.87 -11.59 -8.77
CA THR A 208 -11.68 -11.74 -10.22
C THR A 208 -12.57 -12.83 -10.84
N LYS A 209 -13.51 -13.39 -10.08
CA LYS A 209 -14.32 -14.56 -10.51
C LYS A 209 -15.10 -14.36 -11.81
N ASN A 210 -15.57 -13.14 -12.09
CA ASN A 210 -16.32 -12.86 -13.33
C ASN A 210 -15.43 -12.92 -14.58
N ARG A 211 -14.13 -12.73 -14.42
CA ARG A 211 -13.17 -12.63 -15.50
C ARG A 211 -12.81 -13.97 -16.16
N ILE A 212 -12.85 -15.06 -15.41
CA ILE A 212 -12.56 -16.40 -16.01
C ILE A 212 -13.60 -16.67 -17.10
N LYS A 213 -14.86 -16.34 -16.86
CA LYS A 213 -15.93 -16.45 -17.86
C LYS A 213 -15.68 -15.49 -19.02
N ASP A 214 -15.39 -14.21 -18.76
CA ASP A 214 -15.13 -13.23 -19.81
C ASP A 214 -13.89 -13.59 -20.66
N VAL A 215 -12.84 -14.12 -20.05
CA VAL A 215 -11.65 -14.60 -20.77
C VAL A 215 -11.99 -15.85 -21.60
N TYR A 216 -12.76 -16.78 -21.03
CA TYR A 216 -13.23 -17.95 -21.74
C TYR A 216 -14.08 -17.54 -22.95
N ASP A 217 -15.07 -16.67 -22.75
CA ASP A 217 -15.99 -16.19 -23.78
C ASP A 217 -15.28 -15.44 -24.91
N ARG A 218 -14.14 -14.78 -24.60
CA ARG A 218 -13.32 -14.08 -25.61
C ARG A 218 -12.29 -14.95 -26.30
N ALA A 219 -11.74 -15.93 -25.61
CA ALA A 219 -10.60 -16.71 -26.07
C ALA A 219 -10.96 -18.09 -26.62
N HIS A 220 -12.09 -18.65 -26.20
CA HIS A 220 -12.47 -19.98 -26.64
C HIS A 220 -13.19 -19.94 -28.00
N PRO A 221 -12.72 -20.66 -29.02
CA PRO A 221 -13.26 -20.61 -30.39
C PRO A 221 -14.73 -21.00 -30.53
N ARG A 222 -15.33 -21.53 -29.47
CA ARG A 222 -16.72 -22.00 -29.41
C ARG A 222 -17.44 -21.52 -28.14
N ALA A 223 -17.02 -20.38 -27.56
CA ALA A 223 -17.73 -19.76 -26.45
C ALA A 223 -19.07 -19.18 -26.88
#